data_a9de94e694341984e9a50cbbf2fe355e
#
_entry.id   a9de94e694341984e9a50cbbf2fe355e
#
_cell.length_a   1.000
_cell.length_b   1.000
_cell.length_c   1.000
_cell.angle_alpha   90.00
_cell.angle_beta   90.00
_cell.angle_gamma   90.00
#
_symmetry.space_group_name_H-M   'P 1'
#
loop_
_entity.id
_entity.type
_entity.pdbx_description
1 polymer ?
#
loop_
_entity_poly.entity_id
_entity_poly.type
_entity_poly.pdbx_seq_one_letter_code
_entity_poly.pdbx_strand_id
1 'polypeptide(L)'
;MGWFSRRPQPDVVDDAEVAKEMRNLADKFISGSAAEGWDFGWDCAEVSRLDELCDGFSNDSAEIRHSVIMAMGAYLGELLVRCGGGRWSYDPQERAAVVNMPNGLQAYPHNKVAKRLDFGAEHSLVQFYQYSLTREVPPGGKLREL
;
A
#
# COMPACT_ATOMS: atom_id res chain seq x y z
N MET A 1 39.36 17.09 1.36
CA MET A 1 39.09 15.96 0.48
C MET A 1 37.63 15.90 0.09
N GLY A 2 37.27 16.63 -0.90
CA GLY A 2 35.90 16.72 -1.37
C GLY A 2 35.31 15.40 -1.83
N TRP A 3 36.10 14.48 -2.26
CA TRP A 3 35.62 13.22 -2.77
C TRP A 3 35.07 12.27 -1.69
N PHE A 4 35.46 12.44 -0.43
CA PHE A 4 34.86 11.69 0.68
C PHE A 4 33.45 12.18 1.01
N SER A 5 33.27 13.49 0.92
CA SER A 5 31.96 14.08 1.23
C SER A 5 30.99 13.99 0.08
N ARG A 6 31.42 13.49 -1.08
CA ARG A 6 30.59 13.35 -2.27
C ARG A 6 30.06 11.96 -2.48
N ARG A 7 30.06 11.14 -1.47
CA ARG A 7 29.34 9.89 -1.56
C ARG A 7 27.90 10.19 -1.92
N PRO A 8 27.36 9.49 -2.94
CA PRO A 8 25.95 9.63 -3.22
C PRO A 8 25.18 9.40 -1.93
N GLN A 9 24.20 10.22 -1.68
CA GLN A 9 23.25 9.99 -0.59
C GLN A 9 22.24 8.98 -1.14
N PRO A 10 22.43 7.65 -0.91
CA PRO A 10 21.61 6.66 -1.59
C PRO A 10 20.15 6.67 -1.13
N ASP A 11 19.84 7.41 -0.05
CA ASP A 11 18.56 7.30 0.61
C ASP A 11 17.72 8.58 0.55
N VAL A 12 18.18 9.57 -0.23
CA VAL A 12 17.39 10.78 -0.42
C VAL A 12 16.46 10.56 -1.59
N VAL A 13 15.24 10.10 -1.28
CA VAL A 13 14.19 9.94 -2.26
C VAL A 13 13.21 11.09 -2.08
N ASP A 14 12.94 11.80 -3.17
CA ASP A 14 11.98 12.90 -3.17
C ASP A 14 10.56 12.35 -2.98
N ASP A 15 9.84 12.87 -1.99
CA ASP A 15 8.46 12.45 -1.71
C ASP A 15 7.53 12.66 -2.90
N ALA A 16 7.75 13.70 -3.68
CA ALA A 16 6.97 13.95 -4.89
C ALA A 16 7.18 12.87 -5.94
N GLU A 17 8.39 12.36 -6.06
CA GLU A 17 8.69 11.26 -6.97
C GLU A 17 8.07 9.95 -6.50
N VAL A 18 8.12 9.68 -5.20
CA VAL A 18 7.44 8.52 -4.60
C VAL A 18 5.95 8.57 -4.91
N ALA A 19 5.33 9.71 -4.65
CA ALA A 19 3.89 9.90 -4.90
C ALA A 19 3.53 9.67 -6.37
N LYS A 20 4.35 10.17 -7.28
CA LYS A 20 4.15 9.99 -8.71
C LYS A 20 4.25 8.53 -9.12
N GLU A 21 5.27 7.83 -8.62
CA GLU A 21 5.46 6.41 -8.90
C GLU A 21 4.28 5.59 -8.37
N MET A 22 3.82 5.88 -7.16
CA MET A 22 2.69 5.16 -6.58
C MET A 22 1.40 5.41 -7.35
N ARG A 23 1.16 6.64 -7.83
CA ARG A 23 0.01 6.91 -8.70
C ARG A 23 0.09 6.11 -9.99
N ASN A 24 1.26 6.04 -10.60
CA ASN A 24 1.45 5.27 -11.83
C ASN A 24 1.18 3.78 -11.62
N LEU A 25 1.67 3.22 -10.51
CA LEU A 25 1.42 1.82 -10.17
C LEU A 25 -0.06 1.58 -9.87
N ALA A 26 -0.73 2.50 -9.20
CA ALA A 26 -2.16 2.41 -8.93
C ALA A 26 -2.97 2.45 -10.23
N ASP A 27 -2.60 3.31 -11.16
CA ASP A 27 -3.25 3.38 -12.48
C ASP A 27 -3.07 2.07 -13.25
N LYS A 28 -1.90 1.46 -13.18
CA LYS A 28 -1.64 0.15 -13.78
C LYS A 28 -2.49 -0.93 -13.13
N PHE A 29 -2.67 -0.86 -11.81
CA PHE A 29 -3.55 -1.78 -11.10
C PHE A 29 -4.98 -1.68 -11.63
N ILE A 30 -5.49 -0.46 -11.75
CA ILE A 30 -6.86 -0.22 -12.25
C ILE A 30 -7.02 -0.77 -13.68
N SER A 31 -6.07 -0.46 -14.56
CA SER A 31 -6.12 -0.93 -15.95
C SER A 31 -6.01 -2.45 -16.06
N GLY A 32 -5.08 -3.04 -15.32
CA GLY A 32 -4.88 -4.50 -15.32
C GLY A 32 -6.08 -5.24 -14.76
N SER A 33 -6.67 -4.73 -13.68
CA SER A 33 -7.84 -5.31 -13.06
C SER A 33 -9.07 -5.22 -13.97
N ALA A 34 -9.24 -4.11 -14.69
CA ALA A 34 -10.32 -3.93 -15.65
C ALA A 34 -10.28 -4.98 -16.76
N ALA A 35 -9.07 -5.31 -17.22
CA ALA A 35 -8.88 -6.36 -18.23
C ALA A 35 -9.36 -7.74 -17.76
N GLU A 36 -9.34 -7.98 -16.45
CA GLU A 36 -9.79 -9.23 -15.83
C GLU A 36 -11.24 -9.15 -15.32
N GLY A 37 -11.95 -8.07 -15.63
CA GLY A 37 -13.35 -7.90 -15.24
C GLY A 37 -13.56 -7.23 -13.90
N TRP A 38 -12.51 -6.72 -13.28
CA TRP A 38 -12.61 -5.95 -12.02
C TRP A 38 -12.53 -4.46 -12.33
N ASP A 39 -13.63 -3.79 -12.18
CA ASP A 39 -13.72 -2.34 -12.44
C ASP A 39 -13.53 -1.58 -11.13
N PHE A 40 -12.29 -1.20 -10.83
CA PHE A 40 -11.96 -0.40 -9.66
C PHE A 40 -11.95 1.10 -9.99
N GLY A 41 -12.54 1.88 -9.12
CA GLY A 41 -12.48 3.33 -9.17
C GLY A 41 -11.77 3.90 -7.94
N TRP A 42 -12.07 5.15 -7.63
CA TRP A 42 -11.45 5.86 -6.50
C TRP A 42 -12.41 6.05 -5.32
N ASP A 43 -13.47 5.28 -5.28
CA ASP A 43 -14.37 5.25 -4.14
C ASP A 43 -13.69 4.55 -2.96
N CYS A 44 -13.81 5.13 -1.77
CA CYS A 44 -13.22 4.59 -0.56
C CYS A 44 -13.78 3.22 -0.19
N ALA A 45 -14.99 2.90 -0.61
CA ALA A 45 -15.62 1.59 -0.40
C ALA A 45 -14.95 0.46 -1.19
N GLU A 46 -14.08 0.78 -2.15
CA GLU A 46 -13.39 -0.21 -2.98
C GLU A 46 -12.44 -1.12 -2.19
N VAL A 47 -12.08 -0.73 -0.97
CA VAL A 47 -11.19 -1.52 -0.13
C VAL A 47 -11.73 -2.93 0.13
N SER A 48 -13.04 -3.10 0.30
CA SER A 48 -13.61 -4.43 0.51
C SER A 48 -13.48 -5.33 -0.71
N ARG A 49 -13.66 -4.77 -1.91
CA ARG A 49 -13.46 -5.52 -3.16
C ARG A 49 -12.00 -5.85 -3.38
N LEU A 50 -11.11 -4.93 -2.99
CA LEU A 50 -9.66 -5.16 -3.04
C LEU A 50 -9.27 -6.32 -2.13
N ASP A 51 -9.83 -6.36 -0.93
CA ASP A 51 -9.58 -7.45 0.02
C ASP A 51 -10.02 -8.81 -0.54
N GLU A 52 -11.19 -8.87 -1.16
CA GLU A 52 -11.66 -10.08 -1.83
C GLU A 52 -10.75 -10.53 -2.96
N LEU A 53 -10.24 -9.59 -3.74
CA LEU A 53 -9.36 -9.89 -4.86
C LEU A 53 -8.08 -10.60 -4.41
N CYS A 54 -7.61 -10.36 -3.20
CA CYS A 54 -6.41 -10.98 -2.65
C CYS A 54 -6.50 -12.52 -2.64
N ASP A 55 -7.67 -13.08 -2.48
CA ASP A 55 -7.85 -14.53 -2.43
C ASP A 55 -7.48 -15.21 -3.76
N GLY A 56 -7.55 -14.49 -4.86
CA GLY A 56 -7.20 -15.01 -6.18
C GLY A 56 -5.71 -15.19 -6.42
N PHE A 57 -4.85 -14.65 -5.54
CA PHE A 57 -3.39 -14.65 -5.74
C PHE A 57 -2.62 -15.52 -4.74
N SER A 58 -3.29 -16.27 -3.91
CA SER A 58 -2.65 -17.01 -2.82
C SER A 58 -1.70 -18.12 -3.28
N ASN A 59 -1.86 -18.62 -4.50
CA ASN A 59 -1.06 -19.73 -5.03
C ASN A 59 -0.17 -19.33 -6.21
N ASP A 60 0.01 -18.04 -6.46
CA ASP A 60 0.79 -17.57 -7.59
C ASP A 60 2.29 -17.63 -7.34
N SER A 61 3.08 -17.55 -8.41
CA SER A 61 4.53 -17.52 -8.34
C SER A 61 5.03 -16.28 -7.60
N ALA A 62 6.28 -16.34 -7.10
CA ALA A 62 6.91 -15.22 -6.40
C ALA A 62 6.95 -13.95 -7.27
N GLU A 63 7.17 -14.09 -8.57
CA GLU A 63 7.22 -12.95 -9.49
C GLU A 63 5.87 -12.28 -9.65
N ILE A 64 4.82 -13.07 -9.82
CA ILE A 64 3.45 -12.56 -9.91
C ILE A 64 3.07 -11.89 -8.59
N ARG A 65 3.37 -12.53 -7.47
CA ARG A 65 3.09 -11.96 -6.14
C ARG A 65 3.76 -10.61 -5.94
N HIS A 66 5.03 -10.49 -6.33
CA HIS A 66 5.74 -9.21 -6.21
C HIS A 66 5.05 -8.11 -7.01
N SER A 67 4.69 -8.39 -8.25
CA SER A 67 3.99 -7.43 -9.11
C SER A 67 2.63 -7.03 -8.54
N VAL A 68 1.89 -8.01 -8.01
CA VAL A 68 0.59 -7.76 -7.37
C VAL A 68 0.75 -6.90 -6.14
N ILE A 69 1.73 -7.20 -5.28
CA ILE A 69 2.00 -6.42 -4.06
C ILE A 69 2.32 -4.97 -4.42
N MET A 70 3.17 -4.76 -5.41
CA MET A 70 3.56 -3.41 -5.83
C MET A 70 2.36 -2.61 -6.35
N ALA A 71 1.57 -3.20 -7.23
CA ALA A 71 0.42 -2.52 -7.82
C ALA A 71 -0.73 -2.33 -6.82
N MET A 72 -1.09 -3.38 -6.13
CA MET A 72 -2.20 -3.36 -5.16
C MET A 72 -1.88 -2.51 -3.94
N GLY A 73 -0.64 -2.58 -3.46
CA GLY A 73 -0.19 -1.73 -2.35
C GLY A 73 -0.23 -0.26 -2.71
N ALA A 74 0.17 0.09 -3.93
CA ALA A 74 0.08 1.47 -4.41
C ALA A 74 -1.37 1.94 -4.50
N TYR A 75 -2.27 1.09 -4.98
CA TYR A 75 -3.70 1.42 -5.06
C TYR A 75 -4.31 1.62 -3.66
N LEU A 76 -4.02 0.71 -2.74
CA LEU A 76 -4.48 0.82 -1.35
C LEU A 76 -3.96 2.10 -0.69
N GLY A 77 -2.68 2.41 -0.90
CA GLY A 77 -2.08 3.63 -0.39
C GLY A 77 -2.71 4.89 -1.01
N GLU A 78 -3.00 4.87 -2.31
CA GLU A 78 -3.67 5.99 -2.97
C GLU A 78 -5.08 6.22 -2.42
N LEU A 79 -5.79 5.17 -2.03
CA LEU A 79 -7.08 5.34 -1.36
C LEU A 79 -6.90 6.06 -0.01
N LEU A 80 -5.86 5.73 0.75
CA LEU A 80 -5.54 6.44 1.99
C LEU A 80 -5.20 7.91 1.74
N VAL A 81 -4.49 8.19 0.66
CA VAL A 81 -4.15 9.57 0.28
C VAL A 81 -5.41 10.36 -0.09
N ARG A 82 -6.21 9.80 -0.97
CA ARG A 82 -7.39 10.50 -1.52
C ARG A 82 -8.55 10.61 -0.53
N CYS A 83 -8.77 9.57 0.25
CA CYS A 83 -9.89 9.53 1.19
C CYS A 83 -9.52 9.99 2.59
N GLY A 84 -8.29 9.77 2.99
CA GLY A 84 -7.85 10.04 4.35
C GLY A 84 -6.88 11.21 4.51
N GLY A 85 -6.47 11.85 3.41
CA GLY A 85 -5.54 12.96 3.45
C GLY A 85 -4.10 12.57 3.73
N GLY A 86 -3.75 11.30 3.51
CA GLY A 86 -2.39 10.81 3.70
C GLY A 86 -1.41 11.36 2.67
N ARG A 87 -0.13 11.24 2.96
CA ARG A 87 0.96 11.67 2.07
C ARG A 87 2.00 10.58 1.93
N TRP A 88 2.40 10.31 0.70
CA TRP A 88 3.47 9.36 0.44
C TRP A 88 4.84 9.89 0.86
N SER A 89 5.65 9.01 1.42
CA SER A 89 7.08 9.19 1.56
C SER A 89 7.76 7.83 1.46
N TYR A 90 9.09 7.81 1.55
CA TYR A 90 9.85 6.57 1.56
C TYR A 90 10.51 6.39 2.92
N ASP A 91 10.38 5.19 3.48
CA ASP A 91 11.04 4.81 4.71
C ASP A 91 12.27 3.95 4.38
N PRO A 92 13.49 4.50 4.52
CA PRO A 92 14.70 3.76 4.16
C PRO A 92 15.00 2.60 5.12
N GLN A 93 14.54 2.65 6.36
CA GLN A 93 14.72 1.55 7.31
C GLN A 93 13.88 0.34 6.92
N GLU A 94 12.63 0.58 6.57
CA GLU A 94 11.70 -0.47 6.14
C GLU A 94 11.84 -0.78 4.65
N ARG A 95 12.57 0.04 3.91
CA ARG A 95 12.73 -0.05 2.45
C ARG A 95 11.38 -0.11 1.73
N ALA A 96 10.49 0.75 2.14
CA ALA A 96 9.12 0.74 1.66
C ALA A 96 8.55 2.15 1.52
N ALA A 97 7.67 2.31 0.57
CA ALA A 97 6.82 3.49 0.51
C ALA A 97 5.85 3.45 1.70
N VAL A 98 5.62 4.59 2.31
CA VAL A 98 4.78 4.74 3.48
C VAL A 98 3.80 5.88 3.26
N VAL A 99 2.57 5.72 3.76
CA VAL A 99 1.59 6.79 3.77
C VAL A 99 1.54 7.38 5.18
N ASN A 100 1.91 8.65 5.30
CA ASN A 100 1.85 9.39 6.56
C ASN A 100 0.45 9.98 6.69
N MET A 101 -0.30 9.50 7.66
CA MET A 101 -1.67 9.95 7.89
C MET A 101 -1.71 11.23 8.72
N PRO A 102 -2.76 12.07 8.57
CA PRO A 102 -2.89 13.30 9.36
C PRO A 102 -2.92 13.06 10.87
N ASN A 103 -3.36 11.87 11.30
CA ASN A 103 -3.41 11.48 12.72
C ASN A 103 -2.05 11.02 13.27
N GLY A 104 -0.98 11.10 12.47
CA GLY A 104 0.37 10.71 12.87
C GLY A 104 0.70 9.24 12.63
N LEU A 105 -0.24 8.43 12.19
CA LEU A 105 0.02 7.03 11.86
C LEU A 105 0.83 6.93 10.57
N GLN A 106 1.80 6.02 10.55
CA GLN A 106 2.51 5.64 9.33
C GLN A 106 1.94 4.30 8.85
N ALA A 107 1.33 4.31 7.67
CA ALA A 107 0.72 3.12 7.08
C ALA A 107 1.62 2.56 5.97
N TYR A 108 1.83 1.24 5.99
CA TYR A 108 2.67 0.54 5.01
C TYR A 108 1.79 -0.38 4.16
N PRO A 109 1.16 0.16 3.11
CA PRO A 109 0.15 -0.61 2.36
C PRO A 109 0.73 -1.82 1.63
N HIS A 110 1.96 -1.73 1.12
CA HIS A 110 2.60 -2.87 0.44
C HIS A 110 2.86 -4.03 1.40
N ASN A 111 3.36 -3.71 2.61
CA ASN A 111 3.59 -4.72 3.63
C ASN A 111 2.27 -5.37 4.05
N LYS A 112 1.21 -4.59 4.10
CA LYS A 112 -0.11 -5.12 4.46
C LYS A 112 -0.65 -6.06 3.39
N VAL A 113 -0.54 -5.70 2.13
CA VAL A 113 -0.94 -6.58 1.03
C VAL A 113 -0.14 -7.88 1.07
N ALA A 114 1.18 -7.80 1.29
CA ALA A 114 2.02 -9.00 1.41
C ALA A 114 1.53 -9.91 2.53
N LYS A 115 1.22 -9.38 3.70
CA LYS A 115 0.69 -10.15 4.83
C LYS A 115 -0.67 -10.76 4.51
N ARG A 116 -1.54 -10.01 3.84
CA ARG A 116 -2.85 -10.51 3.42
C ARG A 116 -2.72 -11.72 2.49
N LEU A 117 -1.78 -11.66 1.54
CA LEU A 117 -1.53 -12.77 0.63
C LEU A 117 -0.90 -13.98 1.35
N ASP A 118 -0.03 -13.74 2.31
CA ASP A 118 0.68 -14.82 3.03
C ASP A 118 -0.18 -15.50 4.10
N PHE A 119 -0.98 -14.73 4.84
CA PHE A 119 -1.66 -15.20 6.04
C PHE A 119 -3.19 -15.25 5.91
N GLY A 120 -3.73 -14.72 4.83
CA GLY A 120 -5.16 -14.80 4.56
C GLY A 120 -5.99 -13.69 5.19
N ALA A 121 -7.29 -13.97 5.34
CA ALA A 121 -8.30 -12.98 5.70
C ALA A 121 -8.12 -12.36 7.10
N GLU A 122 -7.33 -12.97 7.97
CA GLU A 122 -6.99 -12.39 9.28
C GLU A 122 -6.31 -11.02 9.14
N HIS A 123 -5.52 -10.85 8.08
CA HIS A 123 -4.88 -9.58 7.75
C HIS A 123 -5.74 -8.75 6.81
N SER A 124 -6.97 -8.47 7.24
CA SER A 124 -7.96 -7.73 6.47
C SER A 124 -7.47 -6.34 6.02
N LEU A 125 -7.58 -6.07 4.72
CA LEU A 125 -7.28 -4.75 4.18
C LEU A 125 -8.31 -3.72 4.64
N VAL A 126 -9.56 -4.15 4.86
CA VAL A 126 -10.63 -3.27 5.35
C VAL A 126 -10.31 -2.78 6.76
N GLN A 127 -9.92 -3.68 7.65
CA GLN A 127 -9.56 -3.31 9.03
C GLN A 127 -8.31 -2.43 9.06
N PHE A 128 -7.32 -2.75 8.26
CA PHE A 128 -6.12 -1.91 8.10
C PHE A 128 -6.49 -0.50 7.66
N TYR A 129 -7.36 -0.39 6.68
CA TYR A 129 -7.81 0.90 6.15
C TYR A 129 -8.52 1.72 7.23
N GLN A 130 -9.46 1.10 7.93
CA GLN A 130 -10.17 1.76 9.02
C GLN A 130 -9.25 2.21 10.14
N TYR A 131 -8.32 1.34 10.55
CA TYR A 131 -7.33 1.68 11.56
C TYR A 131 -6.44 2.85 11.12
N SER A 132 -6.03 2.86 9.86
CA SER A 132 -5.20 3.94 9.32
C SER A 132 -5.90 5.29 9.40
N LEU A 133 -7.22 5.31 9.19
CA LEU A 133 -8.01 6.55 9.25
C LEU A 133 -8.29 7.02 10.68
N THR A 134 -8.47 6.12 11.63
CA THR A 134 -8.97 6.44 12.97
C THR A 134 -7.95 6.23 14.08
N ARG A 135 -6.93 5.41 13.86
CA ARG A 135 -6.00 4.86 14.87
C ARG A 135 -6.71 4.04 15.95
N GLU A 136 -7.93 3.63 15.71
CA GLU A 136 -8.71 2.79 16.61
C GLU A 136 -8.77 1.37 16.07
N VAL A 137 -8.54 0.39 16.94
CA VAL A 137 -8.66 -1.01 16.57
C VAL A 137 -10.12 -1.32 16.30
N PRO A 138 -10.49 -1.80 15.09
CA PRO A 138 -11.89 -2.08 14.79
C PRO A 138 -12.44 -3.22 15.66
N PRO A 139 -13.76 -3.28 15.87
CA PRO A 139 -14.37 -4.40 16.59
C PRO A 139 -13.98 -5.74 15.97
N GLY A 140 -13.49 -6.67 16.79
CA GLY A 140 -13.00 -7.97 16.32
C GLY A 140 -11.61 -7.96 15.72
N GLY A 141 -11.00 -6.79 15.53
CA GLY A 141 -9.65 -6.65 15.02
C GLY A 141 -8.60 -6.89 16.10
N LYS A 142 -7.39 -7.23 15.67
CA LYS A 142 -6.23 -7.36 16.54
C LYS A 142 -5.14 -6.43 16.04
N LEU A 143 -4.53 -5.67 16.94
CA LEU A 143 -3.52 -4.67 16.59
C LEU A 143 -2.41 -5.27 15.71
N ARG A 144 -1.95 -6.46 16.01
CA ARG A 144 -0.89 -7.15 15.24
C ARG A 144 -1.28 -7.52 13.80
N GLU A 145 -2.56 -7.49 13.50
CA GLU A 145 -3.10 -7.83 12.18
C GLU A 145 -3.48 -6.60 11.35
N LEU A 146 -3.25 -5.41 11.91
CA LEU A 146 -3.60 -4.15 11.25
C LEU A 146 -2.44 -3.51 10.48
#